data_5f573883fb01e502b5876437a2e8a7a1
#
_entry.id   5f573883fb01e502b5876437a2e8a7a1
#
_cell.length_a   1.000
_cell.length_b   1.000
_cell.length_c   1.000
_cell.angle_alpha   90.00
_cell.angle_beta   90.00
_cell.angle_gamma   90.00
#
_symmetry.space_group_name_H-M   'P 1'
#
loop_
_entity.id
_entity.type
_entity.pdbx_description
1 polymer ?
#
loop_
_entity_poly.entity_id
_entity_poly.type
_entity_poly.pdbx_seq_one_letter_code
_entity_poly.pdbx_strand_id
1 'polypeptide(L)'
;MDNEFFVDSRDYLYQPFNHEGFSGQLLLATPVKESLTPLLIKQEQPCSACCEFVYSRLAQEMHIPVPQAFLIKKSGRKESWPFKTPYVVGITYLEGLHPFTTEDLQNSINMAFEYACHYALAVMFGQIDTVQMSATPDGNIVGFDFTDCFRLSDLNEAILKKQDALLIHFLKMLLNAFKQDDFSSSARLGAEVVAKHLGVPQIPAVYPFYLEPMKRFCMIGNEQIKEILEALDEVYPVAISVYFEEYLAELKLKISKYLETI
;
A
#
# COMPACT_ATOMS: atom_id res chain seq x y z
N MET A 1 14.79 -21.11 1.32
CA MET A 1 13.42 -20.61 1.33
C MET A 1 13.38 -19.52 0.28
N ASP A 2 12.57 -19.69 -0.76
CA ASP A 2 12.33 -18.59 -1.71
C ASP A 2 11.60 -17.54 -0.90
N ASN A 3 12.28 -16.40 -0.72
CA ASN A 3 11.69 -15.31 0.07
C ASN A 3 10.62 -14.66 -0.82
N GLU A 4 9.36 -14.88 -0.52
CA GLU A 4 8.21 -14.43 -1.33
C GLU A 4 8.11 -12.90 -1.48
N PHE A 5 8.90 -12.16 -0.68
CA PHE A 5 8.95 -10.71 -0.71
C PHE A 5 9.97 -10.16 -1.70
N PHE A 6 10.91 -10.99 -2.17
CA PHE A 6 12.01 -10.55 -3.02
C PHE A 6 11.96 -11.19 -4.41
N VAL A 7 12.34 -10.41 -5.40
CA VAL A 7 12.64 -10.91 -6.75
C VAL A 7 14.07 -10.53 -7.12
N ASP A 8 14.72 -11.40 -7.89
CA ASP A 8 16.07 -11.13 -8.38
C ASP A 8 16.02 -10.17 -9.57
N SER A 9 16.73 -9.05 -9.48
CA SER A 9 16.79 -8.06 -10.56
C SER A 9 17.28 -8.62 -11.89
N ARG A 10 18.02 -9.74 -11.88
CA ARG A 10 18.54 -10.41 -13.08
C ARG A 10 17.47 -11.23 -13.82
N ASP A 11 16.37 -11.54 -13.18
CA ASP A 11 15.27 -12.30 -13.80
C ASP A 11 14.36 -11.38 -14.64
N TYR A 12 14.69 -10.08 -14.76
CA TYR A 12 13.87 -9.12 -15.47
C TYR A 12 14.66 -8.25 -16.46
N LEU A 13 13.99 -7.89 -17.55
CA LEU A 13 14.42 -6.87 -18.51
C LEU A 13 13.60 -5.61 -18.27
N TYR A 14 14.26 -4.47 -18.13
CA TYR A 14 13.65 -3.18 -17.80
C TYR A 14 13.52 -2.31 -19.04
N GLN A 15 12.32 -1.82 -19.31
CA GLN A 15 12.05 -0.90 -20.40
C GLN A 15 11.15 0.25 -19.95
N PRO A 16 11.28 1.46 -20.52
CA PRO A 16 10.36 2.55 -20.21
C PRO A 16 8.91 2.13 -20.46
N PHE A 17 8.04 2.45 -19.50
CA PHE A 17 6.61 2.24 -19.64
C PHE A 17 5.95 3.60 -19.82
N ASN A 18 5.46 3.85 -21.02
CA ASN A 18 4.77 5.08 -21.35
C ASN A 18 3.26 4.87 -21.16
N HIS A 19 2.72 5.41 -20.08
CA HIS A 19 1.28 5.48 -19.87
C HIS A 19 0.89 6.95 -19.68
N GLU A 20 -0.14 7.39 -20.38
CA GLU A 20 -0.68 8.73 -20.21
C GLU A 20 -1.28 8.88 -18.80
N GLY A 21 -0.91 9.95 -18.11
CA GLY A 21 -1.45 10.32 -16.80
C GLY A 21 -0.57 10.03 -15.59
N PHE A 22 0.58 9.37 -15.75
CA PHE A 22 1.52 9.15 -14.66
C PHE A 22 2.60 10.25 -14.60
N SER A 23 2.77 10.84 -13.41
CA SER A 23 3.88 11.75 -13.12
C SER A 23 5.09 10.93 -12.72
N GLY A 24 6.09 10.81 -13.60
CA GLY A 24 7.35 10.14 -13.27
C GLY A 24 7.75 9.07 -14.30
N GLN A 25 8.95 8.53 -14.13
CA GLN A 25 9.42 7.43 -14.97
C GLN A 25 8.94 6.10 -14.41
N LEU A 26 8.02 5.47 -15.15
CA LEU A 26 7.64 4.08 -14.92
C LEU A 26 8.49 3.17 -15.77
N LEU A 27 8.86 2.01 -15.25
CA LEU A 27 9.49 0.94 -16.00
C LEU A 27 8.63 -0.31 -15.95
N LEU A 28 8.49 -0.96 -17.09
CA LEU A 28 7.96 -2.32 -17.15
C LEU A 28 9.14 -3.28 -17.02
N ALA A 29 9.10 -4.13 -16.02
CA ALA A 29 10.03 -5.23 -15.81
C ALA A 29 9.42 -6.50 -16.42
N THR A 30 9.89 -6.86 -17.60
CA THR A 30 9.46 -8.08 -18.31
C THR A 30 10.30 -9.25 -17.81
N PRO A 31 9.69 -10.36 -17.34
CA PRO A 31 10.43 -11.49 -16.86
C PRO A 31 11.18 -12.21 -17.97
N VAL A 32 12.37 -12.70 -17.65
CA VAL A 32 13.17 -13.55 -18.56
C VAL A 32 12.63 -14.98 -18.58
N LYS A 33 11.93 -15.40 -17.53
CA LYS A 33 11.33 -16.73 -17.36
C LYS A 33 9.81 -16.62 -17.44
N GLU A 34 9.16 -17.51 -18.20
CA GLU A 34 7.69 -17.53 -18.34
C GLU A 34 6.93 -17.77 -17.02
N SER A 35 7.59 -18.37 -16.03
CA SER A 35 6.99 -18.63 -14.71
C SER A 35 6.86 -17.39 -13.81
N LEU A 36 7.42 -16.26 -14.21
CA LEU A 36 7.40 -15.02 -13.43
C LEU A 36 6.39 -14.05 -14.03
N THR A 37 5.84 -13.19 -13.19
CA THR A 37 4.87 -12.16 -13.57
C THR A 37 5.56 -10.86 -13.94
N PRO A 38 5.12 -10.12 -14.98
CA PRO A 38 5.60 -8.78 -15.27
C PRO A 38 5.36 -7.83 -14.10
N LEU A 39 6.30 -6.92 -13.86
CA LEU A 39 6.19 -5.95 -12.78
C LEU A 39 6.21 -4.52 -13.34
N LEU A 40 5.40 -3.66 -12.76
CA LEU A 40 5.48 -2.21 -12.94
C LEU A 40 6.36 -1.65 -11.82
N ILE A 41 7.39 -0.90 -12.19
CA ILE A 41 8.32 -0.31 -11.24
C ILE A 41 8.20 1.19 -11.32
N LYS A 42 7.88 1.79 -10.19
CA LYS A 42 7.92 3.23 -10.00
C LYS A 42 9.32 3.59 -9.49
N GLN A 43 9.96 4.62 -10.09
CA GLN A 43 11.22 5.16 -9.57
C GLN A 43 10.94 6.10 -8.41
N GLU A 44 10.42 5.52 -7.34
CA GLU A 44 9.96 6.26 -6.18
C GLU A 44 11.08 6.61 -5.22
N GLN A 45 10.77 7.58 -4.39
CA GLN A 45 11.59 7.90 -3.22
C GLN A 45 11.51 6.75 -2.20
N PRO A 46 12.53 6.56 -1.35
CA PRO A 46 12.56 5.46 -0.39
C PRO A 46 11.32 5.34 0.50
N CYS A 47 10.77 6.45 0.99
CA CYS A 47 9.57 6.41 1.84
C CYS A 47 8.34 5.94 1.08
N SER A 48 8.13 6.47 -0.14
CA SER A 48 7.01 6.06 -1.00
C SER A 48 7.10 4.57 -1.35
N ALA A 49 8.31 4.10 -1.68
CA ALA A 49 8.53 2.69 -2.00
C ALA A 49 8.25 1.77 -0.80
N CYS A 50 8.65 2.12 0.43
CA CYS A 50 8.32 1.30 1.58
C CYS A 50 6.83 1.35 1.94
N CYS A 51 6.15 2.49 1.74
CA CYS A 51 4.69 2.59 1.90
C CYS A 51 3.96 1.67 0.92
N GLU A 52 4.32 1.72 -0.37
CA GLU A 52 3.76 0.85 -1.41
C GLU A 52 3.91 -0.63 -1.05
N PHE A 53 5.09 -1.04 -0.59
CA PHE A 53 5.36 -2.41 -0.20
C PHE A 53 4.49 -2.83 1.00
N VAL A 54 4.54 -2.10 2.11
CA VAL A 54 3.82 -2.46 3.35
C VAL A 54 2.30 -2.45 3.13
N TYR A 55 1.79 -1.43 2.45
CA TYR A 55 0.35 -1.34 2.15
C TYR A 55 -0.12 -2.55 1.34
N SER A 56 0.57 -2.82 0.21
CA SER A 56 0.21 -3.94 -0.66
C SER A 56 0.22 -5.28 0.09
N ARG A 57 1.27 -5.55 0.88
CA ARG A 57 1.37 -6.81 1.64
C ARG A 57 0.29 -6.93 2.71
N LEU A 58 0.01 -5.87 3.47
CA LEU A 58 -1.08 -5.90 4.46
C LEU A 58 -2.45 -6.05 3.80
N ALA A 59 -2.69 -5.39 2.66
CA ALA A 59 -3.94 -5.54 1.91
C ALA A 59 -4.14 -6.99 1.41
N GLN A 60 -3.07 -7.66 0.99
CA GLN A 60 -3.12 -9.07 0.59
C GLN A 60 -3.44 -10.00 1.77
N GLU A 61 -2.83 -9.79 2.94
CA GLU A 61 -3.19 -10.52 4.16
C GLU A 61 -4.66 -10.35 4.55
N MET A 62 -5.25 -9.22 4.20
CA MET A 62 -6.69 -8.95 4.38
C MET A 62 -7.56 -9.48 3.23
N HIS A 63 -6.97 -10.11 2.20
CA HIS A 63 -7.67 -10.56 1.00
C HIS A 63 -8.40 -9.44 0.27
N ILE A 64 -7.76 -8.28 0.16
CA ILE A 64 -8.28 -7.12 -0.60
C ILE A 64 -7.49 -7.02 -1.90
N PRO A 65 -8.17 -6.87 -3.06
CA PRO A 65 -7.53 -6.85 -4.37
C PRO A 65 -6.58 -5.67 -4.56
N VAL A 66 -5.27 -5.93 -4.57
CA VAL A 66 -4.21 -4.97 -4.88
C VAL A 66 -3.12 -5.67 -5.67
N PRO A 67 -2.34 -4.95 -6.50
CA PRO A 67 -1.15 -5.52 -7.10
C PRO A 67 -0.18 -6.00 -6.03
N GLN A 68 0.38 -7.19 -6.22
CA GLN A 68 1.36 -7.72 -5.28
C GLN A 68 2.67 -6.93 -5.40
N ALA A 69 3.20 -6.45 -4.27
CA ALA A 69 4.46 -5.73 -4.22
C ALA A 69 5.64 -6.65 -3.87
N PHE A 70 6.76 -6.40 -4.52
CA PHE A 70 8.03 -7.11 -4.31
C PHE A 70 9.16 -6.13 -4.10
N LEU A 71 10.08 -6.49 -3.22
CA LEU A 71 11.35 -5.80 -3.05
C LEU A 71 12.33 -6.32 -4.10
N ILE A 72 12.96 -5.41 -4.83
CA ILE A 72 13.95 -5.72 -5.85
C ILE A 72 15.27 -5.09 -5.42
N LYS A 73 16.22 -5.93 -5.07
CA LYS A 73 17.56 -5.49 -4.68
C LYS A 73 18.51 -5.58 -5.86
N LYS A 74 19.36 -4.57 -5.98
CA LYS A 74 20.40 -4.58 -6.99
C LYS A 74 21.28 -5.81 -6.84
N SER A 75 21.29 -6.65 -7.86
CA SER A 75 22.18 -7.81 -7.98
C SER A 75 22.94 -7.74 -9.32
N GLY A 76 24.24 -8.06 -9.28
CA GLY A 76 25.07 -8.09 -10.48
C GLY A 76 25.78 -6.77 -10.83
N ARG A 77 26.22 -6.65 -12.11
CA ARG A 77 27.03 -5.54 -12.59
C ARG A 77 26.20 -4.25 -12.72
N LYS A 78 26.86 -3.11 -12.51
CA LYS A 78 26.26 -1.76 -12.52
C LYS A 78 25.47 -1.42 -13.79
N GLU A 79 25.87 -1.98 -14.91
CA GLU A 79 25.35 -1.66 -16.26
C GLU A 79 23.93 -2.17 -16.52
N SER A 80 23.46 -3.17 -15.76
CA SER A 80 22.10 -3.73 -15.89
C SER A 80 21.08 -3.13 -14.92
N TRP A 81 21.51 -2.23 -14.02
CA TRP A 81 20.63 -1.64 -13.01
C TRP A 81 20.28 -0.20 -13.37
N PRO A 82 19.05 0.07 -13.86
CA PRO A 82 18.66 1.38 -14.35
C PRO A 82 18.30 2.40 -13.27
N PHE A 83 18.24 1.97 -12.00
CA PHE A 83 17.73 2.81 -10.92
C PHE A 83 18.84 3.54 -10.16
N LYS A 84 18.47 4.67 -9.54
CA LYS A 84 19.40 5.47 -8.71
C LYS A 84 19.63 4.87 -7.33
N THR A 85 18.61 4.16 -6.79
CA THR A 85 18.67 3.51 -5.49
C THR A 85 19.18 2.07 -5.60
N PRO A 86 19.77 1.49 -4.55
CA PRO A 86 20.24 0.10 -4.56
C PRO A 86 19.09 -0.93 -4.46
N TYR A 87 17.87 -0.48 -4.28
CA TYR A 87 16.64 -1.25 -4.23
C TYR A 87 15.48 -0.44 -4.81
N VAL A 88 14.47 -1.12 -5.26
CA VAL A 88 13.19 -0.53 -5.71
C VAL A 88 12.05 -1.47 -5.32
N VAL A 89 10.82 -0.96 -5.38
CA VAL A 89 9.60 -1.77 -5.27
C VAL A 89 9.01 -1.95 -6.65
N GLY A 90 8.70 -3.19 -7.00
CA GLY A 90 7.93 -3.55 -8.19
C GLY A 90 6.57 -4.09 -7.76
N ILE A 91 5.51 -3.66 -8.43
CA ILE A 91 4.16 -4.19 -8.24
C ILE A 91 3.76 -5.03 -9.45
N THR A 92 2.98 -6.07 -9.24
CA THR A 92 2.44 -6.89 -10.33
C THR A 92 1.76 -6.01 -11.38
N TYR A 93 2.19 -6.13 -12.64
CA TYR A 93 1.56 -5.41 -13.73
C TYR A 93 0.21 -6.07 -14.06
N LEU A 94 -0.86 -5.28 -14.00
CA LEU A 94 -2.22 -5.72 -14.33
C LEU A 94 -2.65 -5.13 -15.66
N GLU A 95 -3.05 -6.01 -16.58
CA GLU A 95 -3.52 -5.61 -17.90
C GLU A 95 -5.03 -5.39 -17.92
N GLY A 96 -5.50 -4.53 -18.84
CA GLY A 96 -6.92 -4.35 -19.11
C GLY A 96 -7.68 -3.58 -18.02
N LEU A 97 -6.98 -2.88 -17.14
CA LEU A 97 -7.63 -2.01 -16.16
C LEU A 97 -8.38 -0.88 -16.88
N HIS A 98 -9.59 -0.59 -16.41
CA HIS A 98 -10.42 0.47 -16.97
C HIS A 98 -11.16 1.26 -15.88
N PRO A 99 -11.54 2.53 -16.15
CA PRO A 99 -12.36 3.32 -15.25
C PRO A 99 -13.70 2.65 -14.97
N PHE A 100 -14.26 2.91 -13.80
CA PHE A 100 -15.62 2.54 -13.43
C PHE A 100 -16.42 3.78 -13.00
N THR A 101 -17.74 3.65 -13.00
CA THR A 101 -18.68 4.72 -12.67
C THR A 101 -19.40 4.46 -11.36
N THR A 102 -20.09 5.47 -10.82
CA THR A 102 -21.00 5.30 -9.69
C THR A 102 -22.12 4.30 -10.00
N GLU A 103 -22.59 4.25 -11.24
CA GLU A 103 -23.62 3.30 -11.68
C GLU A 103 -23.12 1.86 -11.62
N ASP A 104 -21.86 1.61 -12.02
CA ASP A 104 -21.23 0.29 -11.90
C ASP A 104 -21.19 -0.17 -10.43
N LEU A 105 -20.84 0.73 -9.50
CA LEU A 105 -20.84 0.45 -8.07
C LEU A 105 -22.24 0.12 -7.53
N GLN A 106 -23.27 0.81 -8.03
CA GLN A 106 -24.66 0.59 -7.60
C GLN A 106 -25.24 -0.71 -8.15
N ASN A 107 -24.76 -1.15 -9.32
CA ASN A 107 -25.23 -2.35 -9.99
C ASN A 107 -24.46 -3.63 -9.61
N SER A 108 -23.30 -3.51 -8.96
CA SER A 108 -22.47 -4.65 -8.55
C SER A 108 -22.16 -4.61 -7.06
N ILE A 109 -22.67 -5.59 -6.32
CA ILE A 109 -22.41 -5.69 -4.89
C ILE A 109 -20.92 -5.98 -4.59
N ASN A 110 -20.23 -6.71 -5.48
CA ASN A 110 -18.80 -6.98 -5.33
C ASN A 110 -17.98 -5.71 -5.51
N MET A 111 -18.25 -4.93 -6.56
CA MET A 111 -17.57 -3.65 -6.78
C MET A 111 -17.86 -2.67 -5.64
N ALA A 112 -19.10 -2.61 -5.15
CA ALA A 112 -19.44 -1.77 -3.99
C ALA A 112 -18.68 -2.19 -2.73
N PHE A 113 -18.54 -3.49 -2.50
CA PHE A 113 -17.78 -4.04 -1.39
C PHE A 113 -16.28 -3.69 -1.49
N GLU A 114 -15.65 -3.97 -2.63
CA GLU A 114 -14.23 -3.71 -2.86
C GLU A 114 -13.91 -2.21 -2.80
N TYR A 115 -14.78 -1.38 -3.39
CA TYR A 115 -14.69 0.07 -3.30
C TYR A 115 -14.69 0.55 -1.83
N ALA A 116 -15.62 0.05 -1.03
CA ALA A 116 -15.70 0.39 0.39
C ALA A 116 -14.46 -0.09 1.16
N CYS A 117 -13.93 -1.28 0.81
CA CYS A 117 -12.70 -1.80 1.40
C CYS A 117 -11.49 -0.91 1.11
N HIS A 118 -11.32 -0.45 -0.13
CA HIS A 118 -10.20 0.44 -0.49
C HIS A 118 -10.26 1.78 0.22
N TYR A 119 -11.45 2.36 0.36
CA TYR A 119 -11.61 3.59 1.16
C TYR A 119 -11.31 3.37 2.64
N ALA A 120 -11.72 2.23 3.20
CA ALA A 120 -11.39 1.90 4.58
C ALA A 120 -9.87 1.72 4.77
N LEU A 121 -9.18 1.06 3.84
CA LEU A 121 -7.71 0.93 3.84
C LEU A 121 -7.02 2.30 3.78
N ALA A 122 -7.46 3.18 2.89
CA ALA A 122 -6.91 4.51 2.77
C ALA A 122 -7.01 5.30 4.09
N VAL A 123 -8.15 5.21 4.78
CA VAL A 123 -8.34 5.81 6.11
C VAL A 123 -7.44 5.14 7.15
N MET A 124 -7.39 3.81 7.18
CA MET A 124 -6.59 3.06 8.15
C MET A 124 -5.10 3.40 8.04
N PHE A 125 -4.58 3.44 6.82
CA PHE A 125 -3.17 3.68 6.57
C PHE A 125 -2.81 5.15 6.35
N GLY A 126 -3.79 6.05 6.54
CA GLY A 126 -3.58 7.49 6.51
C GLY A 126 -3.11 7.97 5.13
N GLN A 127 -3.69 7.43 4.05
CA GLN A 127 -3.40 7.86 2.70
C GLN A 127 -3.84 9.32 2.53
N ILE A 128 -2.91 10.17 2.10
CA ILE A 128 -3.14 11.62 1.97
C ILE A 128 -3.64 11.95 0.56
N ASP A 129 -3.16 11.20 -0.42
CA ASP A 129 -3.54 11.39 -1.83
C ASP A 129 -4.88 10.72 -2.15
N THR A 130 -5.38 11.00 -3.35
CA THR A 130 -6.63 10.41 -3.86
C THR A 130 -6.52 8.88 -3.90
N VAL A 131 -7.54 8.19 -3.40
CA VAL A 131 -7.63 6.73 -3.49
C VAL A 131 -7.78 6.34 -4.96
N GLN A 132 -6.72 5.76 -5.54
CA GLN A 132 -6.69 5.35 -6.93
C GLN A 132 -7.20 3.92 -7.08
N MET A 133 -8.19 3.74 -7.94
CA MET A 133 -8.82 2.44 -8.19
C MET A 133 -9.21 2.32 -9.66
N SER A 134 -9.22 1.08 -10.16
CA SER A 134 -9.76 0.74 -11.49
C SER A 134 -10.52 -0.58 -11.42
N ALA A 135 -11.39 -0.78 -12.40
CA ALA A 135 -12.02 -2.08 -12.60
C ALA A 135 -11.11 -3.00 -13.43
N THR A 136 -11.11 -4.27 -13.10
CA THR A 136 -10.49 -5.35 -13.86
C THR A 136 -11.47 -5.84 -14.94
N PRO A 137 -11.00 -6.55 -16.00
CA PRO A 137 -11.89 -7.08 -17.04
C PRO A 137 -13.00 -8.02 -16.54
N ASP A 138 -12.79 -8.66 -15.41
CA ASP A 138 -13.75 -9.55 -14.75
C ASP A 138 -14.65 -8.83 -13.73
N GLY A 139 -14.58 -7.50 -13.65
CA GLY A 139 -15.53 -6.69 -12.90
C GLY A 139 -15.24 -6.57 -11.41
N ASN A 140 -13.98 -6.77 -10.98
CA ASN A 140 -13.53 -6.47 -9.63
C ASN A 140 -12.87 -5.08 -9.57
N ILE A 141 -12.83 -4.46 -8.41
CA ILE A 141 -12.06 -3.23 -8.19
C ILE A 141 -10.70 -3.56 -7.59
N VAL A 142 -9.67 -2.99 -8.15
CA VAL A 142 -8.30 -3.05 -7.64
C VAL A 142 -7.80 -1.66 -7.30
N GLY A 143 -7.20 -1.51 -6.11
CA GLY A 143 -6.54 -0.28 -5.68
C GLY A 143 -5.06 -0.28 -6.06
N PHE A 144 -4.49 0.92 -6.26
CA PHE A 144 -3.06 1.10 -6.57
C PHE A 144 -2.59 2.50 -6.14
N ASP A 145 -1.26 2.74 -6.23
CA ASP A 145 -0.62 4.02 -5.88
C ASP A 145 -0.69 4.36 -4.38
N PHE A 146 -0.01 3.54 -3.57
CA PHE A 146 -0.01 3.64 -2.11
C PHE A 146 1.22 4.34 -1.56
N THR A 147 1.72 5.36 -2.26
CA THR A 147 3.00 6.02 -2.01
C THR A 147 2.98 6.97 -0.82
N ASP A 148 1.85 7.61 -0.56
CA ASP A 148 1.67 8.62 0.49
C ASP A 148 0.81 8.11 1.66
N CYS A 149 1.27 7.03 2.29
CA CYS A 149 0.61 6.37 3.41
C CYS A 149 1.47 6.41 4.68
N PHE A 150 0.90 5.98 5.79
CA PHE A 150 1.59 5.78 7.08
C PHE A 150 2.32 7.04 7.60
N ARG A 151 2.01 8.22 7.05
CA ARG A 151 2.63 9.52 7.43
C ARG A 151 4.14 9.58 7.20
N LEU A 152 4.68 8.76 6.32
CA LEU A 152 6.11 8.71 6.02
C LEU A 152 6.53 9.74 4.95
N SER A 153 5.90 10.90 4.87
CA SER A 153 6.34 11.96 3.95
C SER A 153 7.68 12.57 4.40
N ASP A 154 8.47 13.01 3.43
CA ASP A 154 9.67 13.87 3.59
C ASP A 154 10.89 13.30 4.34
N LEU A 155 10.95 11.99 4.65
CA LEU A 155 12.13 11.37 5.28
C LEU A 155 13.14 10.79 4.29
N ASN A 156 12.89 10.94 3.00
CA ASN A 156 13.71 10.37 1.94
C ASN A 156 15.19 10.77 2.04
N GLU A 157 15.43 12.04 2.34
CA GLU A 157 16.79 12.57 2.42
C GLU A 157 17.57 11.96 3.61
N ALA A 158 16.92 11.79 4.75
CA ALA A 158 17.52 11.16 5.93
C ALA A 158 17.90 9.70 5.65
N ILE A 159 17.04 8.96 4.93
CA ILE A 159 17.31 7.57 4.52
C ILE A 159 18.49 7.53 3.54
N LEU A 160 18.44 8.34 2.46
CA LEU A 160 19.47 8.34 1.42
C LEU A 160 20.85 8.78 1.93
N LYS A 161 20.89 9.70 2.89
CA LYS A 161 22.12 10.22 3.50
C LYS A 161 22.55 9.40 4.73
N LYS A 162 21.82 8.35 5.10
CA LYS A 162 22.10 7.51 6.28
C LYS A 162 22.20 8.33 7.57
N GLN A 163 21.28 9.26 7.75
CA GLN A 163 21.22 10.13 8.93
C GLN A 163 20.34 9.49 10.02
N ASP A 164 20.76 8.35 10.57
CA ASP A 164 19.96 7.51 11.45
C ASP A 164 19.37 8.25 12.67
N ALA A 165 20.15 9.11 13.32
CA ALA A 165 19.65 9.88 14.47
C ALA A 165 18.52 10.85 14.09
N LEU A 166 18.62 11.50 12.93
CA LEU A 166 17.60 12.39 12.40
C LEU A 166 16.36 11.60 11.98
N LEU A 167 16.55 10.49 11.29
CA LEU A 167 15.47 9.58 10.91
C LEU A 167 14.68 9.10 12.13
N ILE A 168 15.35 8.57 13.16
CA ILE A 168 14.70 8.11 14.40
C ILE A 168 13.93 9.25 15.07
N HIS A 169 14.50 10.45 15.11
CA HIS A 169 13.84 11.61 15.71
C HIS A 169 12.50 11.92 14.99
N PHE A 170 12.50 12.02 13.67
CA PHE A 170 11.29 12.30 12.89
C PHE A 170 10.27 11.18 12.97
N LEU A 171 10.68 9.91 12.89
CA LEU A 171 9.77 8.78 13.03
C LEU A 171 9.03 8.80 14.39
N LYS A 172 9.74 9.12 15.48
CA LYS A 172 9.11 9.30 16.79
C LYS A 172 8.12 10.45 16.82
N MET A 173 8.43 11.56 16.16
CA MET A 173 7.49 12.71 16.08
C MET A 173 6.22 12.30 15.32
N LEU A 174 6.34 11.63 14.19
CA LEU A 174 5.21 11.18 13.39
C LEU A 174 4.34 10.16 14.16
N LEU A 175 4.96 9.23 14.85
CA LEU A 175 4.24 8.26 15.68
C LEU A 175 3.48 8.94 16.85
N ASN A 176 4.11 9.92 17.52
CA ASN A 176 3.45 10.67 18.59
C ASN A 176 2.27 11.48 18.07
N ALA A 177 2.39 12.08 16.89
CA ALA A 177 1.29 12.75 16.24
C ALA A 177 0.15 11.76 15.91
N PHE A 178 0.48 10.61 15.34
CA PHE A 178 -0.50 9.58 15.05
C PHE A 178 -1.24 9.08 16.30
N LYS A 179 -0.55 8.87 17.42
CA LYS A 179 -1.16 8.46 18.69
C LYS A 179 -2.22 9.45 19.19
N GLN A 180 -2.10 10.73 18.86
CA GLN A 180 -3.04 11.78 19.26
C GLN A 180 -4.23 11.98 18.32
N ASP A 181 -4.20 11.35 17.14
CA ASP A 181 -5.26 11.52 16.14
C ASP A 181 -6.57 10.86 16.55
N ASP A 182 -7.65 11.51 16.16
CA ASP A 182 -8.99 10.97 16.24
C ASP A 182 -9.30 10.07 15.03
N PHE A 183 -8.93 8.80 15.16
CA PHE A 183 -9.24 7.79 14.16
C PHE A 183 -10.74 7.64 13.89
N SER A 184 -11.59 7.77 14.94
CA SER A 184 -13.03 7.59 14.82
C SER A 184 -13.66 8.63 13.89
N SER A 185 -13.25 9.90 13.99
CA SER A 185 -13.70 10.94 13.07
C SER A 185 -13.27 10.67 11.62
N SER A 186 -12.01 10.27 11.41
CA SER A 186 -11.52 9.92 10.07
C SER A 186 -12.27 8.74 9.47
N ALA A 187 -12.49 7.68 10.26
CA ALA A 187 -13.24 6.51 9.84
C ALA A 187 -14.69 6.85 9.46
N ARG A 188 -15.33 7.72 10.24
CA ARG A 188 -16.69 8.16 9.94
C ARG A 188 -16.76 8.98 8.65
N LEU A 189 -15.84 9.91 8.43
CA LEU A 189 -15.76 10.69 7.21
C LEU A 189 -15.55 9.78 5.98
N GLY A 190 -14.69 8.79 6.08
CA GLY A 190 -14.51 7.79 5.02
C GLY A 190 -15.79 7.02 4.70
N ALA A 191 -16.54 6.59 5.73
CA ALA A 191 -17.83 5.92 5.55
C ALA A 191 -18.88 6.86 4.90
N GLU A 192 -18.86 8.16 5.21
CA GLU A 192 -19.73 9.16 4.56
C GLU A 192 -19.43 9.30 3.05
N VAL A 193 -18.15 9.29 2.67
CA VAL A 193 -17.75 9.32 1.25
C VAL A 193 -18.25 8.07 0.53
N VAL A 194 -18.04 6.89 1.12
CA VAL A 194 -18.52 5.63 0.56
C VAL A 194 -20.03 5.64 0.41
N ALA A 195 -20.78 6.01 1.45
CA ALA A 195 -22.23 6.09 1.42
C ALA A 195 -22.74 7.00 0.29
N LYS A 196 -22.11 8.16 0.11
CA LYS A 196 -22.42 9.10 -0.96
C LYS A 196 -22.22 8.49 -2.36
N HIS A 197 -21.09 7.84 -2.59
CA HIS A 197 -20.77 7.24 -3.88
C HIS A 197 -21.66 6.03 -4.20
N LEU A 198 -22.01 5.24 -3.19
CA LEU A 198 -22.93 4.11 -3.34
C LEU A 198 -24.41 4.54 -3.42
N GLY A 199 -24.71 5.83 -3.24
CA GLY A 199 -26.08 6.34 -3.23
C GLY A 199 -26.91 5.86 -2.02
N VAL A 200 -26.26 5.54 -0.91
CA VAL A 200 -26.92 5.02 0.31
C VAL A 200 -27.23 6.18 1.25
N PRO A 201 -28.48 6.31 1.75
CA PRO A 201 -28.88 7.48 2.51
C PRO A 201 -28.34 7.53 3.95
N GLN A 202 -27.83 6.41 4.45
CA GLN A 202 -27.38 6.28 5.85
C GLN A 202 -26.03 5.58 5.95
N ILE A 203 -25.11 6.14 6.73
CA ILE A 203 -23.77 5.57 6.98
C ILE A 203 -23.84 4.11 7.50
N PRO A 204 -24.69 3.76 8.46
CA PRO A 204 -24.76 2.38 8.94
C PRO A 204 -25.00 1.32 7.85
N ALA A 205 -25.62 1.69 6.74
CA ALA A 205 -25.86 0.75 5.65
C ALA A 205 -24.56 0.35 4.89
N VAL A 206 -23.50 1.13 4.96
CA VAL A 206 -22.19 0.79 4.35
C VAL A 206 -21.27 0.03 5.31
N TYR A 207 -21.55 0.03 6.61
CA TYR A 207 -20.68 -0.60 7.61
C TYR A 207 -20.38 -2.08 7.34
N PRO A 208 -21.29 -2.93 6.86
CA PRO A 208 -20.96 -4.31 6.55
C PRO A 208 -19.78 -4.47 5.59
N PHE A 209 -19.60 -3.51 4.68
CA PHE A 209 -18.51 -3.49 3.70
C PHE A 209 -17.30 -2.69 4.23
N TYR A 210 -17.54 -1.47 4.69
CA TYR A 210 -16.51 -0.53 5.12
C TYR A 210 -15.70 -1.00 6.33
N LEU A 211 -16.32 -1.71 7.27
CA LEU A 211 -15.66 -2.19 8.48
C LEU A 211 -14.98 -3.55 8.30
N GLU A 212 -15.25 -4.23 7.21
CA GLU A 212 -14.69 -5.57 6.98
C GLU A 212 -13.15 -5.57 6.95
N PRO A 213 -12.46 -4.68 6.20
CA PRO A 213 -11.00 -4.63 6.23
C PRO A 213 -10.44 -4.27 7.61
N MET A 214 -11.13 -3.44 8.39
CA MET A 214 -10.73 -3.12 9.77
C MET A 214 -10.74 -4.36 10.66
N LYS A 215 -11.79 -5.17 10.56
CA LYS A 215 -11.88 -6.45 11.28
C LYS A 215 -10.79 -7.42 10.85
N ARG A 216 -10.59 -7.58 9.53
CA ARG A 216 -9.54 -8.45 8.97
C ARG A 216 -8.16 -8.00 9.42
N PHE A 217 -7.88 -6.70 9.42
CA PHE A 217 -6.60 -6.17 9.91
C PHE A 217 -6.34 -6.51 11.37
N CYS A 218 -7.34 -6.42 12.24
CA CYS A 218 -7.20 -6.82 13.64
C CYS A 218 -6.89 -8.33 13.79
N MET A 219 -7.27 -9.15 12.82
CA MET A 219 -7.02 -10.60 12.82
C MET A 219 -5.66 -11.00 12.25
N ILE A 220 -4.94 -10.12 11.55
CA ILE A 220 -3.60 -10.44 11.05
C ILE A 220 -2.69 -10.79 12.24
N GLY A 221 -2.05 -11.95 12.18
CA GLY A 221 -1.14 -12.41 13.21
C GLY A 221 0.10 -11.51 13.33
N ASN A 222 0.65 -11.41 14.54
CA ASN A 222 1.87 -10.61 14.75
C ASN A 222 3.07 -11.20 13.97
N GLU A 223 3.14 -12.52 13.81
CA GLU A 223 4.20 -13.16 13.03
C GLU A 223 4.14 -12.78 11.54
N GLN A 224 2.92 -12.70 10.95
CA GLN A 224 2.75 -12.26 9.56
C GLN A 224 3.21 -10.81 9.36
N ILE A 225 2.85 -9.92 10.28
CA ILE A 225 3.33 -8.52 10.27
C ILE A 225 4.85 -8.49 10.40
N LYS A 226 5.40 -9.29 11.29
CA LYS A 226 6.85 -9.36 11.53
C LYS A 226 7.61 -9.83 10.29
N GLU A 227 7.14 -10.85 9.58
CA GLU A 227 7.74 -11.33 8.33
C GLU A 227 7.81 -10.24 7.26
N ILE A 228 6.73 -9.44 7.10
CA ILE A 228 6.72 -8.29 6.18
C ILE A 228 7.76 -7.25 6.59
N LEU A 229 7.87 -6.95 7.88
CA LEU A 229 8.78 -5.93 8.40
C LEU A 229 10.24 -6.39 8.38
N GLU A 230 10.53 -7.67 8.65
CA GLU A 230 11.87 -8.25 8.52
C GLU A 230 12.37 -8.16 7.07
N ALA A 231 11.49 -8.32 6.09
CA ALA A 231 11.87 -8.11 4.69
C ALA A 231 12.30 -6.66 4.41
N LEU A 232 11.69 -5.67 5.06
CA LEU A 232 12.13 -4.27 4.95
C LEU A 232 13.55 -4.07 5.50
N ASP A 233 13.92 -4.71 6.59
CA ASP A 233 15.22 -4.54 7.25
C ASP A 233 16.41 -4.94 6.35
N GLU A 234 16.17 -5.75 5.33
CA GLU A 234 17.21 -6.08 4.35
C GLU A 234 17.59 -4.91 3.43
N VAL A 235 16.69 -3.95 3.24
CA VAL A 235 16.85 -2.86 2.25
C VAL A 235 16.72 -1.46 2.85
N TYR A 236 16.03 -1.31 3.97
CA TYR A 236 15.82 -0.05 4.66
C TYR A 236 16.53 -0.03 6.04
N PRO A 237 16.78 1.15 6.64
CA PRO A 237 17.23 1.23 8.03
C PRO A 237 16.19 0.57 8.97
N VAL A 238 16.68 -0.21 9.96
CA VAL A 238 15.84 -0.91 10.95
C VAL A 238 14.85 0.03 11.67
N ALA A 239 15.16 1.32 11.79
CA ALA A 239 14.25 2.30 12.37
C ALA A 239 12.91 2.41 11.61
N ILE A 240 12.86 2.02 10.34
CA ILE A 240 11.64 2.03 9.51
C ILE A 240 10.72 0.88 9.93
N SER A 241 11.23 -0.34 10.07
CA SER A 241 10.42 -1.48 10.53
C SER A 241 9.93 -1.28 11.96
N VAL A 242 10.78 -0.77 12.86
CA VAL A 242 10.38 -0.41 14.24
C VAL A 242 9.23 0.63 14.23
N TYR A 243 9.31 1.63 13.35
CA TYR A 243 8.23 2.60 13.21
C TYR A 243 6.92 1.92 12.75
N PHE A 244 6.97 1.06 11.73
CA PHE A 244 5.79 0.35 11.28
C PHE A 244 5.21 -0.57 12.36
N GLU A 245 6.05 -1.29 13.09
CA GLU A 245 5.61 -2.15 14.19
C GLU A 245 4.79 -1.36 15.22
N GLU A 246 5.33 -0.21 15.70
CA GLU A 246 4.63 0.64 16.65
C GLU A 246 3.38 1.31 16.05
N TYR A 247 3.45 1.74 14.78
CA TYR A 247 2.30 2.34 14.08
C TYR A 247 1.16 1.33 13.93
N LEU A 248 1.44 0.12 13.47
CA LEU A 248 0.44 -0.92 13.24
C LEU A 248 -0.18 -1.44 14.55
N ALA A 249 0.62 -1.51 15.62
CA ALA A 249 0.12 -1.85 16.96
C ALA A 249 -0.86 -0.77 17.48
N GLU A 250 -0.51 0.51 17.37
CA GLU A 250 -1.39 1.62 17.74
C GLU A 250 -2.65 1.66 16.86
N LEU A 251 -2.52 1.39 15.56
CA LEU A 251 -3.64 1.33 14.63
C LEU A 251 -4.63 0.22 15.03
N LYS A 252 -4.15 -0.98 15.36
CA LYS A 252 -5.02 -2.06 15.88
C LYS A 252 -5.80 -1.63 17.11
N LEU A 253 -5.13 -0.92 18.05
CA LEU A 253 -5.79 -0.42 19.24
C LEU A 253 -6.89 0.61 18.91
N LYS A 254 -6.62 1.54 18.00
CA LYS A 254 -7.60 2.56 17.57
C LYS A 254 -8.79 1.93 16.86
N ILE A 255 -8.54 0.97 15.96
CA ILE A 255 -9.60 0.24 15.26
C ILE A 255 -10.47 -0.54 16.25
N SER A 256 -9.85 -1.29 17.18
CA SER A 256 -10.61 -2.04 18.19
C SER A 256 -11.54 -1.13 18.99
N LYS A 257 -11.04 0.00 19.48
CA LYS A 257 -11.86 1.00 20.17
C LYS A 257 -13.00 1.54 19.30
N TYR A 258 -12.71 1.83 18.02
CA TYR A 258 -13.74 2.30 17.11
C TYR A 258 -14.84 1.26 16.88
N LEU A 259 -14.46 0.00 16.66
CA LEU A 259 -15.42 -1.11 16.46
C LEU A 259 -16.31 -1.37 17.68
N GLU A 260 -15.87 -1.01 18.88
CA GLU A 260 -16.69 -1.10 20.11
C GLU A 260 -17.77 0.01 20.20
N THR A 261 -17.63 1.08 19.39
CA THR A 261 -18.55 2.23 19.44
C THR A 261 -19.70 2.15 18.43
N ILE A 262 -19.64 1.19 17.53
CA ILE A 262 -20.61 0.98 16.45
C ILE A 262 -21.28 -0.38 16.55
#